data_874f55c1c935ee6c054bc4ad209eedd2
#
_entry.id   874f55c1c935ee6c054bc4ad209eedd2
#
_cell.length_a   1.000
_cell.length_b   1.000
_cell.length_c   1.000
_cell.angle_alpha   90.00
_cell.angle_beta   90.00
_cell.angle_gamma   90.00
#
_symmetry.space_group_name_H-M   'P 1'
#
loop_
_entity.id
_entity.type
_entity.pdbx_description
1 polymer ?
#
loop_
_entity_poly.entity_id
_entity_poly.type
_entity_poly.pdbx_seq_one_letter_code
_entity_poly.pdbx_strand_id
1 'polypeptide(L)'
;GAAIAPAGGLAQAPALPRAGPGPAAAPTLSTQSLAALTARANAGTVGVISGGIDGTYVRIAADLSAVLDDGEALRVLAILGKGSLQNLADIMLLRGVDIGIVQSDALAFARRQRLLPGLETQIQYIAKLYDEEVHILARPGIGSLSELAGQAVNVDVRGSGTAMTAGLLFETLGIAIRPEHDVQDTALTRLGAGEIAAQVFVAGKPARLFAGVPPGSGLRFLPVPATPALLETYLPSRLAAADYPALVPEGAAVETIAVGAVMAVYAWAPGTERHRKVARFVEALNTNFGRFLVPPRHPKWREVNLAAQVPGWTRFDAAAGPPQRQRRSREDRQDPS
;
A
#
# COMPACT_ATOMS: atom_id res chain seq x y z
N GLY A 1 -46.40 23.19 98.84
CA GLY A 1 -46.55 21.81 98.39
C GLY A 1 -46.85 21.83 96.87
N ALA A 2 -46.00 21.32 96.10
CA ALA A 2 -46.15 21.18 94.68
C ALA A 2 -46.70 19.83 94.32
N ALA A 3 -47.73 19.77 93.49
CA ALA A 3 -48.25 18.55 92.89
C ALA A 3 -47.76 18.32 91.49
N ILE A 4 -47.27 17.15 91.18
CA ILE A 4 -46.76 16.75 89.87
C ILE A 4 -47.92 15.96 89.23
N ALA A 5 -48.23 16.27 87.96
CA ALA A 5 -49.11 15.51 87.11
C ALA A 5 -48.28 14.80 86.03
N PRO A 6 -48.60 13.55 85.67
CA PRO A 6 -47.93 12.86 84.57
C PRO A 6 -48.72 13.02 83.30
N ALA A 7 -48.04 13.34 82.21
CA ALA A 7 -48.58 13.21 80.87
C ALA A 7 -47.68 12.29 80.06
N GLY A 8 -48.18 11.19 79.66
CA GLY A 8 -47.53 10.31 78.72
C GLY A 8 -48.34 10.17 77.45
N GLY A 9 -47.98 10.80 76.38
CA GLY A 9 -48.50 10.54 75.08
C GLY A 9 -47.39 10.06 74.16
N LEU A 10 -47.36 8.76 73.85
CA LEU A 10 -46.45 8.20 72.87
C LEU A 10 -46.90 8.62 71.48
N ALA A 11 -46.26 9.61 70.93
CA ALA A 11 -46.43 9.94 69.54
C ALA A 11 -45.77 8.84 68.66
N GLN A 12 -46.59 8.22 67.81
CA GLN A 12 -46.09 7.32 66.77
C GLN A 12 -45.27 8.10 65.79
N ALA A 13 -44.01 7.67 65.59
CA ALA A 13 -43.14 8.19 64.53
C ALA A 13 -43.71 7.90 63.12
N PRO A 14 -43.68 8.83 62.21
CA PRO A 14 -44.16 8.60 60.86
C PRO A 14 -43.30 7.52 60.19
N ALA A 15 -43.95 6.59 59.48
CA ALA A 15 -43.29 5.55 58.69
C ALA A 15 -42.45 6.18 57.59
N LEU A 16 -41.15 5.80 57.51
CA LEU A 16 -40.28 6.17 56.48
C LEU A 16 -40.81 5.69 55.09
N PRO A 17 -40.78 6.49 54.05
CA PRO A 17 -41.21 6.04 52.73
C PRO A 17 -40.33 4.89 52.27
N ARG A 18 -40.95 3.82 51.71
CA ARG A 18 -40.25 2.70 51.08
C ARG A 18 -39.33 3.25 50.03
N ALA A 19 -38.05 2.88 50.08
CA ALA A 19 -37.09 3.18 49.04
C ALA A 19 -37.62 2.70 47.69
N GLY A 20 -37.72 3.61 46.73
CA GLY A 20 -38.02 3.31 45.35
C GLY A 20 -36.95 2.38 44.73
N PRO A 21 -37.23 1.76 43.59
CA PRO A 21 -36.26 0.90 42.94
C PRO A 21 -34.94 1.65 42.80
N GLY A 22 -33.87 1.07 43.33
CA GLY A 22 -32.51 1.62 43.25
C GLY A 22 -32.10 1.87 41.80
N PRO A 23 -31.14 2.76 41.55
CA PRO A 23 -30.71 3.05 40.20
C PRO A 23 -30.33 1.74 39.50
N ALA A 24 -30.86 1.57 38.27
CA ALA A 24 -30.52 0.44 37.43
C ALA A 24 -29.00 0.26 37.43
N ALA A 25 -28.53 -0.94 37.73
CA ALA A 25 -27.11 -1.25 37.70
C ALA A 25 -26.53 -0.80 36.35
N ALA A 26 -25.50 0.03 36.41
CA ALA A 26 -24.76 0.40 35.22
C ALA A 26 -24.38 -0.89 34.47
N PRO A 27 -24.44 -0.90 33.11
CA PRO A 27 -24.10 -2.09 32.36
C PRO A 27 -22.71 -2.53 32.79
N THR A 28 -22.59 -3.69 33.40
CA THR A 28 -21.31 -4.32 33.70
C THR A 28 -20.60 -4.50 32.41
N LEU A 29 -19.51 -3.75 32.18
CA LEU A 29 -18.57 -4.01 31.10
C LEU A 29 -18.20 -5.49 31.23
N SER A 30 -18.72 -6.31 30.33
CA SER A 30 -18.41 -7.74 30.30
C SER A 30 -16.90 -7.83 30.18
N THR A 31 -16.24 -8.42 31.16
CA THR A 31 -14.80 -8.71 31.15
C THR A 31 -14.54 -9.75 30.07
N GLN A 32 -14.47 -9.31 28.81
CA GLN A 32 -13.99 -10.17 27.73
C GLN A 32 -12.56 -10.56 28.09
N SER A 33 -12.23 -11.83 27.98
CA SER A 33 -10.84 -12.27 28.19
C SER A 33 -9.92 -11.56 27.20
N LEU A 34 -8.67 -11.29 27.59
CA LEU A 34 -7.67 -10.69 26.71
C LEU A 34 -7.56 -11.46 25.38
N ALA A 35 -7.69 -12.79 25.41
CA ALA A 35 -7.71 -13.63 24.21
C ALA A 35 -8.88 -13.28 23.27
N ALA A 36 -10.09 -13.06 23.80
CA ALA A 36 -11.24 -12.68 22.99
C ALA A 36 -11.09 -11.28 22.39
N LEU A 37 -10.56 -10.32 23.15
CA LEU A 37 -10.25 -8.98 22.66
C LEU A 37 -9.17 -9.01 21.57
N THR A 38 -8.12 -9.80 21.77
CA THR A 38 -7.06 -10.00 20.80
C THR A 38 -7.61 -10.62 19.49
N ALA A 39 -8.42 -11.68 19.60
CA ALA A 39 -9.04 -12.32 18.45
C ALA A 39 -9.91 -11.33 17.66
N ARG A 40 -10.76 -10.56 18.37
CA ARG A 40 -11.62 -9.53 17.75
C ARG A 40 -10.80 -8.44 17.07
N ALA A 41 -9.78 -7.91 17.72
CA ALA A 41 -8.92 -6.86 17.15
C ALA A 41 -8.22 -7.33 15.89
N ASN A 42 -7.79 -8.60 15.81
CA ASN A 42 -7.07 -9.13 14.66
C ASN A 42 -7.98 -9.63 13.52
N ALA A 43 -9.23 -9.97 13.82
CA ALA A 43 -10.15 -10.54 12.82
C ALA A 43 -10.44 -9.60 11.64
N GLY A 44 -10.41 -8.29 11.87
CA GLY A 44 -10.64 -7.26 10.84
C GLY A 44 -9.38 -6.53 10.37
N THR A 45 -8.20 -6.83 10.92
CA THR A 45 -6.98 -6.08 10.62
C THR A 45 -6.35 -6.53 9.31
N VAL A 46 -6.14 -5.59 8.38
CA VAL A 46 -5.47 -5.76 7.10
C VAL A 46 -4.18 -4.94 7.11
N GLY A 47 -3.04 -5.61 6.96
CA GLY A 47 -1.75 -4.95 6.78
C GLY A 47 -1.48 -4.68 5.30
N VAL A 48 -1.24 -3.41 4.96
CA VAL A 48 -0.90 -2.95 3.60
C VAL A 48 0.55 -2.50 3.59
N ILE A 49 1.45 -3.32 3.02
CA ILE A 49 2.86 -2.95 2.88
C ILE A 49 3.06 -2.03 1.67
N SER A 50 3.82 -0.98 1.86
CA SER A 50 4.03 0.10 0.91
C SER A 50 5.49 0.21 0.46
N GLY A 51 5.98 1.39 0.18
CA GLY A 51 7.37 1.69 -0.15
C GLY A 51 8.08 2.47 0.94
N GLY A 52 9.23 3.01 0.60
CA GLY A 52 9.96 3.93 1.46
C GLY A 52 9.18 5.22 1.72
N ILE A 53 9.59 5.96 2.74
CA ILE A 53 8.89 7.14 3.27
C ILE A 53 8.70 8.27 2.24
N ASP A 54 9.61 8.38 1.28
CA ASP A 54 9.58 9.42 0.24
C ASP A 54 8.70 9.04 -0.96
N GLY A 55 8.25 7.77 -1.03
CA GLY A 55 7.52 7.23 -2.17
C GLY A 55 6.02 7.53 -2.15
N THR A 56 5.40 7.33 -3.30
CA THR A 56 3.94 7.45 -3.47
C THR A 56 3.21 6.33 -2.75
N TYR A 57 3.76 5.12 -2.69
CA TYR A 57 3.11 3.95 -2.07
C TYR A 57 2.72 4.20 -0.61
N VAL A 58 3.58 4.81 0.18
CA VAL A 58 3.27 5.09 1.59
C VAL A 58 2.10 6.07 1.74
N ARG A 59 1.97 7.03 0.82
CA ARG A 59 0.86 7.98 0.82
C ARG A 59 -0.45 7.32 0.43
N ILE A 60 -0.42 6.44 -0.57
CA ILE A 60 -1.57 5.62 -0.97
C ILE A 60 -2.00 4.69 0.17
N ALA A 61 -1.07 4.02 0.83
CA ALA A 61 -1.37 3.16 1.98
C ALA A 61 -1.94 3.96 3.17
N ALA A 62 -1.42 5.17 3.43
CA ALA A 62 -1.98 6.08 4.44
C ALA A 62 -3.40 6.54 4.08
N ASP A 63 -3.67 6.83 2.80
CA ASP A 63 -5.01 7.16 2.33
C ASP A 63 -5.98 5.98 2.50
N LEU A 64 -5.54 4.75 2.17
CA LEU A 64 -6.33 3.53 2.41
C LEU A 64 -6.69 3.38 3.89
N SER A 65 -5.72 3.55 4.78
CA SER A 65 -5.96 3.54 6.23
C SER A 65 -6.96 4.63 6.63
N ALA A 66 -6.73 5.87 6.23
CA ALA A 66 -7.55 7.01 6.64
C ALA A 66 -9.00 6.99 6.11
N VAL A 67 -9.26 6.27 5.01
CA VAL A 67 -10.59 6.19 4.39
C VAL A 67 -11.34 4.93 4.78
N LEU A 68 -10.65 3.79 4.92
CA LEU A 68 -11.26 2.48 5.05
C LEU A 68 -11.23 1.92 6.48
N ASP A 69 -10.34 2.41 7.35
CA ASP A 69 -10.30 1.98 8.76
C ASP A 69 -11.54 2.52 9.48
N ASP A 70 -12.41 1.63 9.95
CA ASP A 70 -13.61 1.97 10.74
C ASP A 70 -13.41 1.77 12.24
N GLY A 71 -12.22 1.33 12.64
CA GLY A 71 -11.85 1.10 14.04
C GLY A 71 -12.39 -0.19 14.65
N GLU A 72 -13.28 -0.91 13.95
CA GLU A 72 -13.97 -2.11 14.49
C GLU A 72 -13.91 -3.31 13.54
N ALA A 73 -14.72 -3.29 12.48
CA ALA A 73 -14.89 -4.42 11.58
C ALA A 73 -13.76 -4.51 10.54
N LEU A 74 -13.18 -3.37 10.18
CA LEU A 74 -12.04 -3.26 9.27
C LEU A 74 -11.00 -2.28 9.85
N ARG A 75 -9.84 -2.80 10.17
CA ARG A 75 -8.66 -2.03 10.55
C ARG A 75 -7.65 -2.09 9.39
N VAL A 76 -7.18 -0.95 8.92
CA VAL A 76 -6.22 -0.87 7.82
C VAL A 76 -4.93 -0.25 8.31
N LEU A 77 -3.87 -1.05 8.39
CA LEU A 77 -2.56 -0.62 8.87
C LEU A 77 -1.63 -0.38 7.67
N ALA A 78 -1.18 0.86 7.49
CA ALA A 78 -0.15 1.19 6.53
C ALA A 78 1.23 0.79 7.10
N ILE A 79 1.96 -0.04 6.37
CA ILE A 79 3.27 -0.58 6.76
C ILE A 79 4.31 -0.04 5.79
N LEU A 80 5.43 0.48 6.31
CA LEU A 80 6.57 0.86 5.50
C LEU A 80 7.26 -0.38 4.96
N GLY A 81 7.63 -0.34 3.68
CA GLY A 81 8.34 -1.41 2.99
C GLY A 81 9.42 -0.87 2.08
N LYS A 82 9.98 -1.73 1.24
CA LYS A 82 10.95 -1.33 0.22
C LYS A 82 10.33 -1.18 -1.18
N GLY A 83 9.09 -1.66 -1.34
CA GLY A 83 8.38 -1.69 -2.62
C GLY A 83 8.58 -3.01 -3.37
N SER A 84 7.86 -3.15 -4.43
CA SER A 84 7.81 -4.20 -5.47
C SER A 84 8.34 -5.59 -5.07
N LEU A 85 9.59 -5.91 -5.34
CA LEU A 85 10.11 -7.28 -5.13
C LEU A 85 10.11 -7.70 -3.66
N GLN A 86 10.49 -6.78 -2.76
CA GLN A 86 10.44 -7.07 -1.33
C GLN A 86 9.00 -7.23 -0.86
N ASN A 87 8.07 -6.41 -1.34
CA ASN A 87 6.66 -6.50 -0.96
C ASN A 87 6.02 -7.81 -1.41
N LEU A 88 6.37 -8.33 -2.61
CA LEU A 88 5.93 -9.67 -3.03
C LEU A 88 6.39 -10.76 -2.06
N ALA A 89 7.65 -10.71 -1.62
CA ALA A 89 8.16 -11.63 -0.63
C ALA A 89 7.45 -11.47 0.73
N ASP A 90 7.21 -10.25 1.15
CA ASP A 90 6.57 -9.93 2.44
C ASP A 90 5.10 -10.41 2.48
N ILE A 91 4.35 -10.26 1.39
CA ILE A 91 2.99 -10.82 1.25
C ILE A 91 3.00 -12.35 1.42
N MET A 92 4.01 -13.02 0.88
CA MET A 92 4.10 -14.48 0.94
C MET A 92 4.57 -15.00 2.29
N LEU A 93 5.48 -14.30 2.95
CA LEU A 93 6.28 -14.83 4.05
C LEU A 93 5.96 -14.20 5.41
N LEU A 94 5.53 -12.94 5.47
CA LEU A 94 5.34 -12.23 6.73
C LEU A 94 3.91 -12.36 7.27
N ARG A 95 3.82 -12.60 8.57
CA ARG A 95 2.52 -12.53 9.27
C ARG A 95 2.11 -11.06 9.44
N GLY A 96 0.83 -10.77 9.18
CA GLY A 96 0.28 -9.41 9.32
C GLY A 96 0.46 -8.53 8.08
N VAL A 97 1.12 -9.03 7.04
CA VAL A 97 1.11 -8.43 5.70
C VAL A 97 0.10 -9.18 4.86
N ASP A 98 -0.96 -8.52 4.45
CA ASP A 98 -2.03 -9.12 3.65
C ASP A 98 -2.03 -8.62 2.22
N ILE A 99 -1.70 -7.34 2.01
CA ILE A 99 -1.74 -6.62 0.75
C ILE A 99 -0.41 -5.87 0.60
N GLY A 100 0.08 -5.73 -0.63
CA GLY A 100 1.25 -4.91 -0.92
C GLY A 100 1.08 -4.09 -2.19
N ILE A 101 1.70 -2.92 -2.24
CA ILE A 101 1.75 -2.12 -3.45
C ILE A 101 3.05 -2.44 -4.18
N VAL A 102 2.94 -2.82 -5.45
CA VAL A 102 4.04 -3.30 -6.28
C VAL A 102 3.92 -2.77 -7.71
N GLN A 103 4.99 -2.76 -8.45
CA GLN A 103 4.95 -2.48 -9.89
C GLN A 103 4.36 -3.67 -10.67
N SER A 104 3.67 -3.38 -11.76
CA SER A 104 3.00 -4.40 -12.58
C SER A 104 3.97 -5.40 -13.23
N ASP A 105 5.20 -5.01 -13.48
CA ASP A 105 6.26 -5.83 -14.05
C ASP A 105 6.98 -6.73 -13.03
N ALA A 106 6.80 -6.47 -11.72
CA ALA A 106 7.51 -7.17 -10.65
C ALA A 106 7.24 -8.69 -10.63
N LEU A 107 6.00 -9.11 -10.93
CA LEU A 107 5.63 -10.52 -10.98
C LEU A 107 6.35 -11.24 -12.11
N ALA A 108 6.34 -10.66 -13.31
CA ALA A 108 7.02 -11.22 -14.49
C ALA A 108 8.54 -11.24 -14.29
N PHE A 109 9.10 -10.18 -13.70
CA PHE A 109 10.51 -10.11 -13.36
C PHE A 109 10.93 -11.20 -12.37
N ALA A 110 10.21 -11.31 -11.24
CA ALA A 110 10.49 -12.31 -10.20
C ALA A 110 10.41 -13.74 -10.75
N ARG A 111 9.44 -14.02 -11.62
CA ARG A 111 9.30 -15.29 -12.33
C ARG A 111 10.51 -15.58 -13.22
N ARG A 112 10.88 -14.62 -14.09
CA ARG A 112 12.02 -14.76 -15.01
C ARG A 112 13.33 -15.02 -14.26
N GLN A 113 13.50 -14.37 -13.13
CA GLN A 113 14.67 -14.52 -12.27
C GLN A 113 14.58 -15.68 -11.28
N ARG A 114 13.47 -16.41 -11.24
CA ARG A 114 13.19 -17.54 -10.32
C ARG A 114 13.37 -17.18 -8.84
N LEU A 115 12.96 -15.95 -8.47
CA LEU A 115 13.25 -15.42 -7.14
C LEU A 115 12.39 -16.03 -6.02
N LEU A 116 11.13 -16.34 -6.29
CA LEU A 116 10.16 -16.80 -5.29
C LEU A 116 9.38 -18.01 -5.85
N PRO A 117 9.71 -19.24 -5.43
CA PRO A 117 9.00 -20.43 -5.90
C PRO A 117 7.49 -20.37 -5.60
N GLY A 118 6.66 -20.69 -6.58
CA GLY A 118 5.20 -20.67 -6.43
C GLY A 118 4.52 -19.30 -6.50
N LEU A 119 5.29 -18.23 -6.70
CA LEU A 119 4.79 -16.85 -6.74
C LEU A 119 3.57 -16.69 -7.67
N GLU A 120 3.59 -17.29 -8.85
CA GLU A 120 2.56 -17.15 -9.89
C GLU A 120 1.18 -17.64 -9.46
N THR A 121 1.14 -18.66 -8.61
CA THR A 121 -0.11 -19.26 -8.10
C THR A 121 -0.52 -18.68 -6.75
N GLN A 122 0.41 -18.05 -6.06
CA GLN A 122 0.21 -17.56 -4.71
C GLN A 122 -0.05 -16.06 -4.62
N ILE A 123 0.15 -15.31 -5.71
CA ILE A 123 -0.12 -13.87 -5.74
C ILE A 123 -1.20 -13.55 -6.77
N GLN A 124 -2.13 -12.72 -6.34
CA GLN A 124 -3.21 -12.14 -7.14
C GLN A 124 -3.16 -10.62 -7.03
N TYR A 125 -3.98 -9.91 -7.81
CA TYR A 125 -4.14 -8.46 -7.65
C TYR A 125 -5.58 -8.07 -7.31
N ILE A 126 -5.73 -7.02 -6.52
CA ILE A 126 -7.02 -6.41 -6.19
C ILE A 126 -7.38 -5.38 -7.25
N ALA A 127 -6.48 -4.44 -7.52
CA ALA A 127 -6.69 -3.34 -8.46
C ALA A 127 -5.37 -2.87 -9.09
N LYS A 128 -5.43 -2.41 -10.35
CA LYS A 128 -4.43 -1.50 -10.89
C LYS A 128 -4.67 -0.14 -10.26
N LEU A 129 -3.62 0.46 -9.72
CA LEU A 129 -3.69 1.77 -9.11
C LEU A 129 -3.44 2.87 -10.17
N TYR A 130 -2.26 3.37 -10.26
CA TYR A 130 -1.87 4.48 -11.13
C TYR A 130 -0.59 4.12 -11.90
N ASP A 131 -0.12 5.02 -12.74
CA ASP A 131 1.18 4.85 -13.38
C ASP A 131 2.25 5.65 -12.64
N GLU A 132 3.46 5.05 -12.52
CA GLU A 132 4.62 5.60 -11.86
C GLU A 132 5.66 5.96 -12.91
N GLU A 133 6.06 7.20 -12.92
CA GLU A 133 7.03 7.72 -13.85
C GLU A 133 8.47 7.40 -13.40
N VAL A 134 9.33 7.07 -14.36
CA VAL A 134 10.77 6.95 -14.14
C VAL A 134 11.38 8.35 -14.14
N HIS A 135 11.89 8.76 -12.98
CA HIS A 135 12.61 10.02 -12.84
C HIS A 135 14.10 9.72 -12.80
N ILE A 136 14.89 10.37 -13.65
CA ILE A 136 16.35 10.32 -13.59
C ILE A 136 16.85 11.75 -13.42
N LEU A 137 17.14 12.11 -12.17
CA LEU A 137 17.67 13.43 -11.84
C LEU A 137 19.19 13.38 -11.86
N ALA A 138 19.82 14.26 -12.63
CA ALA A 138 21.26 14.31 -12.83
C ALA A 138 21.87 15.63 -12.34
N ARG A 139 23.14 15.58 -11.94
CA ARG A 139 23.94 16.74 -11.56
C ARG A 139 24.26 17.62 -12.77
N PRO A 140 24.71 18.88 -12.56
CA PRO A 140 25.24 19.72 -13.62
C PRO A 140 26.37 19.02 -14.39
N GLY A 141 26.40 19.24 -15.71
CA GLY A 141 27.38 18.62 -16.60
C GLY A 141 26.99 17.27 -17.18
N ILE A 142 25.88 16.66 -16.73
CA ILE A 142 25.31 15.46 -17.34
C ILE A 142 24.04 15.87 -18.09
N GLY A 143 23.99 15.63 -19.41
CA GLY A 143 22.91 16.04 -20.29
C GLY A 143 22.14 14.91 -20.94
N SER A 144 22.66 13.68 -20.87
CA SER A 144 22.05 12.49 -21.51
C SER A 144 22.28 11.22 -20.71
N LEU A 145 21.48 10.19 -20.98
CA LEU A 145 21.65 8.87 -20.33
C LEU A 145 22.98 8.21 -20.70
N SER A 146 23.48 8.41 -21.93
CA SER A 146 24.75 7.82 -22.35
C SER A 146 25.96 8.33 -21.56
N GLU A 147 25.89 9.56 -21.04
CA GLU A 147 26.94 10.13 -20.20
C GLU A 147 26.99 9.52 -18.79
N LEU A 148 25.99 8.72 -18.42
CA LEU A 148 25.98 7.95 -17.18
C LEU A 148 26.85 6.69 -17.26
N ALA A 149 27.35 6.31 -18.43
CA ALA A 149 28.22 5.16 -18.59
C ALA A 149 29.48 5.27 -17.67
N GLY A 150 29.70 4.25 -16.83
CA GLY A 150 30.78 4.22 -15.84
C GLY A 150 30.59 5.14 -14.62
N GLN A 151 29.53 5.94 -14.58
CA GLN A 151 29.25 6.86 -13.46
C GLN A 151 28.56 6.17 -12.29
N ALA A 152 28.71 6.74 -11.09
CA ALA A 152 27.94 6.35 -9.92
C ALA A 152 26.49 6.87 -10.05
N VAL A 153 25.53 5.96 -10.08
CA VAL A 153 24.11 6.29 -10.21
C VAL A 153 23.34 5.60 -9.08
N ASN A 154 22.64 6.36 -8.25
CA ASN A 154 21.77 5.75 -7.25
C ASN A 154 20.54 5.15 -7.91
N VAL A 155 20.28 3.88 -7.60
CA VAL A 155 19.13 3.12 -8.11
C VAL A 155 18.22 2.66 -6.97
N ASP A 156 18.32 3.29 -5.79
CA ASP A 156 17.55 2.96 -4.60
C ASP A 156 17.99 1.63 -3.92
N VAL A 157 17.41 1.36 -2.78
CA VAL A 157 17.73 0.18 -1.97
C VAL A 157 17.45 -1.13 -2.72
N ARG A 158 18.25 -2.15 -2.45
CA ARG A 158 18.05 -3.46 -3.05
C ARG A 158 16.68 -4.04 -2.69
N GLY A 159 16.00 -4.59 -3.70
CA GLY A 159 14.65 -5.16 -3.57
C GLY A 159 13.53 -4.14 -3.81
N SER A 160 13.84 -2.84 -3.98
CA SER A 160 12.86 -1.84 -4.38
C SER A 160 12.46 -2.00 -5.85
N GLY A 161 11.31 -1.43 -6.20
CA GLY A 161 10.87 -1.35 -7.59
C GLY A 161 11.78 -0.47 -8.45
N THR A 162 12.29 0.62 -7.88
CA THR A 162 13.26 1.49 -8.56
C THR A 162 14.53 0.74 -8.94
N ALA A 163 15.09 -0.07 -8.02
CA ALA A 163 16.30 -0.86 -8.30
C ALA A 163 16.06 -1.86 -9.44
N MET A 164 14.90 -2.50 -9.46
CA MET A 164 14.51 -3.42 -10.51
C MET A 164 14.36 -2.71 -11.86
N THR A 165 13.57 -1.64 -11.92
CA THR A 165 13.31 -0.90 -13.15
C THR A 165 14.59 -0.24 -13.69
N ALA A 166 15.41 0.35 -12.82
CA ALA A 166 16.70 0.92 -13.24
C ALA A 166 17.62 -0.13 -13.85
N GLY A 167 17.72 -1.32 -13.23
CA GLY A 167 18.49 -2.43 -13.79
C GLY A 167 18.02 -2.82 -15.18
N LEU A 168 16.70 -3.04 -15.36
CA LEU A 168 16.13 -3.36 -16.68
C LEU A 168 16.33 -2.24 -17.71
N LEU A 169 16.16 -0.98 -17.30
CA LEU A 169 16.31 0.18 -18.16
C LEU A 169 17.73 0.28 -18.71
N PHE A 170 18.72 0.31 -17.82
CA PHE A 170 20.12 0.46 -18.22
C PHE A 170 20.64 -0.75 -18.99
N GLU A 171 20.20 -1.98 -18.63
CA GLU A 171 20.50 -3.18 -19.42
C GLU A 171 19.91 -3.09 -20.82
N THR A 172 18.63 -2.70 -20.96
CA THR A 172 17.96 -2.57 -22.28
C THR A 172 18.59 -1.51 -23.15
N LEU A 173 19.08 -0.41 -22.56
CA LEU A 173 19.75 0.67 -23.28
C LEU A 173 21.25 0.40 -23.52
N GLY A 174 21.81 -0.67 -23.00
CA GLY A 174 23.23 -1.00 -23.12
C GLY A 174 24.17 -0.02 -22.39
N ILE A 175 23.70 0.64 -21.33
CA ILE A 175 24.45 1.62 -20.55
C ILE A 175 24.96 0.99 -19.26
N ALA A 176 26.25 0.75 -19.15
CA ALA A 176 26.87 0.18 -17.96
C ALA A 176 27.14 1.29 -16.92
N ILE A 177 26.32 1.37 -15.87
CA ILE A 177 26.49 2.29 -14.74
C ILE A 177 27.21 1.60 -13.57
N ARG A 178 27.64 2.37 -12.56
CA ARG A 178 28.01 1.85 -11.23
C ARG A 178 26.84 2.09 -10.27
N PRO A 179 26.02 1.07 -9.97
CA PRO A 179 24.82 1.25 -9.18
C PRO A 179 25.16 1.48 -7.69
N GLU A 180 24.61 2.53 -7.11
CA GLU A 180 24.58 2.83 -5.68
C GLU A 180 23.20 2.52 -5.12
N HIS A 181 23.13 2.16 -3.83
CA HIS A 181 21.90 1.65 -3.21
C HIS A 181 21.53 2.39 -1.92
N ASP A 182 21.59 3.71 -1.95
CA ASP A 182 21.15 4.54 -0.85
C ASP A 182 19.63 4.77 -0.89
N VAL A 183 19.05 5.09 0.26
CA VAL A 183 17.68 5.61 0.33
C VAL A 183 17.60 6.97 -0.39
N GLN A 184 16.43 7.30 -0.88
CA GLN A 184 16.25 8.37 -1.87
C GLN A 184 16.65 9.78 -1.38
N ASP A 185 16.38 10.13 -0.13
CA ASP A 185 16.77 11.44 0.45
C ASP A 185 18.29 11.56 0.63
N THR A 186 18.96 10.48 1.06
CA THR A 186 20.42 10.41 1.12
C THR A 186 21.03 10.56 -0.27
N ALA A 187 20.47 9.86 -1.27
CA ALA A 187 20.91 9.98 -2.65
C ALA A 187 20.76 11.40 -3.20
N LEU A 188 19.65 12.09 -2.90
CA LEU A 188 19.44 13.47 -3.32
C LEU A 188 20.47 14.41 -2.70
N THR A 189 20.83 14.21 -1.44
CA THR A 189 21.90 14.95 -0.76
C THR A 189 23.25 14.72 -1.44
N ARG A 190 23.61 13.47 -1.72
CA ARG A 190 24.85 13.08 -2.42
C ARG A 190 24.90 13.63 -3.86
N LEU A 191 23.76 13.64 -4.54
CA LEU A 191 23.62 14.21 -5.88
C LEU A 191 23.89 15.73 -5.85
N GLY A 192 23.30 16.44 -4.88
CA GLY A 192 23.52 17.87 -4.68
C GLY A 192 24.99 18.22 -4.33
N ALA A 193 25.69 17.31 -3.62
CA ALA A 193 27.12 17.41 -3.33
C ALA A 193 28.02 17.02 -4.52
N GLY A 194 27.46 16.49 -5.61
CA GLY A 194 28.21 16.04 -6.79
C GLY A 194 28.91 14.69 -6.61
N GLU A 195 28.64 13.95 -5.53
CA GLU A 195 29.26 12.67 -5.21
C GLU A 195 28.76 11.52 -6.14
N ILE A 196 27.54 11.64 -6.64
CA ILE A 196 26.96 10.75 -7.65
C ILE A 196 26.55 11.55 -8.88
N ALA A 197 26.48 10.89 -10.04
CA ALA A 197 26.14 11.53 -11.30
C ALA A 197 24.63 11.71 -11.48
N ALA A 198 23.84 10.75 -11.02
CA ALA A 198 22.40 10.77 -11.13
C ALA A 198 21.73 9.92 -10.03
N GLN A 199 20.44 10.17 -9.87
CA GLN A 199 19.56 9.42 -9.02
C GLN A 199 18.35 8.96 -9.85
N VAL A 200 18.04 7.67 -9.81
CA VAL A 200 16.82 7.11 -10.38
C VAL A 200 15.77 6.99 -9.30
N PHE A 201 14.53 7.36 -9.62
CA PHE A 201 13.38 7.16 -8.75
C PHE A 201 12.13 6.84 -9.57
N VAL A 202 11.50 5.71 -9.30
CA VAL A 202 10.22 5.31 -9.91
C VAL A 202 9.13 5.61 -8.90
N ALA A 203 8.31 6.60 -9.21
CA ALA A 203 7.27 7.10 -8.32
C ALA A 203 6.17 7.82 -9.10
N GLY A 204 4.97 7.88 -8.54
CA GLY A 204 3.91 8.72 -9.10
C GLY A 204 4.25 10.20 -9.01
N LYS A 205 4.12 10.91 -10.13
CA LYS A 205 4.32 12.37 -10.16
C LYS A 205 3.12 13.14 -9.61
N PRO A 206 3.36 14.30 -8.97
CA PRO A 206 4.65 14.82 -8.57
C PRO A 206 5.25 14.03 -7.40
N ALA A 207 6.49 13.58 -7.54
CA ALA A 207 7.21 12.93 -6.45
C ALA A 207 7.66 13.98 -5.43
N ARG A 208 7.24 13.82 -4.18
CA ARG A 208 7.52 14.78 -3.09
C ARG A 208 9.02 15.04 -2.91
N LEU A 209 9.83 14.01 -3.11
CA LEU A 209 11.29 14.11 -2.99
C LEU A 209 11.85 15.29 -3.78
N PHE A 210 11.37 15.51 -5.00
CA PHE A 210 11.88 16.53 -5.91
C PHE A 210 11.23 17.90 -5.73
N ALA A 211 10.15 18.00 -4.96
CA ALA A 211 9.52 19.28 -4.66
C ALA A 211 10.42 20.21 -3.80
N GLY A 212 11.37 19.62 -3.06
CA GLY A 212 12.33 20.36 -2.26
C GLY A 212 13.59 20.82 -2.99
N VAL A 213 13.75 20.45 -4.27
CA VAL A 213 14.93 20.86 -5.06
C VAL A 213 14.83 22.37 -5.36
N PRO A 214 15.83 23.17 -4.95
CA PRO A 214 15.75 24.61 -5.15
C PRO A 214 15.90 25.00 -6.60
N PRO A 215 15.17 26.04 -7.08
CA PRO A 215 15.41 26.62 -8.39
C PRO A 215 16.87 27.05 -8.53
N GLY A 216 17.46 26.83 -9.70
CA GLY A 216 18.85 27.19 -9.97
C GLY A 216 19.90 26.23 -9.38
N SER A 217 19.51 25.10 -8.82
CA SER A 217 20.43 24.04 -8.37
C SER A 217 21.33 23.49 -9.50
N GLY A 218 20.93 23.67 -10.75
CA GLY A 218 21.57 23.08 -11.94
C GLY A 218 21.24 21.58 -12.13
N LEU A 219 20.53 20.97 -11.18
CA LEU A 219 20.01 19.61 -11.34
C LEU A 219 18.93 19.58 -12.44
N ARG A 220 18.89 18.51 -13.20
CA ARG A 220 17.90 18.34 -14.29
C ARG A 220 17.43 16.92 -14.43
N PHE A 221 16.21 16.73 -14.88
CA PHE A 221 15.75 15.42 -15.33
C PHE A 221 16.34 15.08 -16.69
N LEU A 222 16.84 13.85 -16.84
CA LEU A 222 17.26 13.30 -18.13
C LEU A 222 16.07 12.63 -18.83
N PRO A 223 15.91 12.84 -20.14
CA PRO A 223 14.88 12.14 -20.90
C PRO A 223 15.18 10.65 -21.02
N VAL A 224 14.14 9.82 -20.89
CA VAL A 224 14.20 8.38 -21.16
C VAL A 224 13.48 8.12 -22.47
N PRO A 225 14.17 7.62 -23.51
CA PRO A 225 13.56 7.40 -24.80
C PRO A 225 12.56 6.24 -24.74
N ALA A 226 11.38 6.42 -25.33
CA ALA A 226 10.36 5.37 -25.47
C ALA A 226 10.72 4.44 -26.65
N THR A 227 11.82 3.67 -26.50
CA THR A 227 12.25 2.71 -27.52
C THR A 227 11.28 1.54 -27.63
N PRO A 228 11.16 0.85 -28.79
CA PRO A 228 10.30 -0.32 -28.92
C PRO A 228 10.55 -1.39 -27.84
N ALA A 229 11.82 -1.65 -27.51
CA ALA A 229 12.18 -2.62 -26.48
C ALA A 229 11.71 -2.22 -25.07
N LEU A 230 11.74 -0.94 -24.72
CA LEU A 230 11.19 -0.46 -23.43
C LEU A 230 9.66 -0.48 -23.43
N LEU A 231 9.03 -0.17 -24.58
CA LEU A 231 7.56 -0.15 -24.70
C LEU A 231 6.90 -1.55 -24.69
N GLU A 232 7.67 -2.62 -24.73
CA GLU A 232 7.16 -3.97 -24.44
C GLU A 232 6.68 -4.11 -22.99
N THR A 233 7.23 -3.34 -22.06
CA THR A 233 6.94 -3.44 -20.62
C THR A 233 6.39 -2.14 -20.05
N TYR A 234 6.85 -1.00 -20.55
CA TYR A 234 6.58 0.32 -20.00
C TYR A 234 5.67 1.14 -20.91
N LEU A 235 5.05 2.17 -20.34
CA LEU A 235 4.21 3.12 -21.07
C LEU A 235 5.00 4.41 -21.33
N PRO A 236 4.80 5.10 -22.47
CA PRO A 236 5.35 6.44 -22.65
C PRO A 236 4.71 7.41 -21.64
N SER A 237 5.53 8.28 -21.06
CA SER A 237 5.08 9.33 -20.14
C SER A 237 5.95 10.57 -20.27
N ARG A 238 5.66 11.60 -19.46
CA ARG A 238 6.41 12.86 -19.43
C ARG A 238 6.35 13.52 -18.07
N LEU A 239 7.39 14.26 -17.72
CA LEU A 239 7.47 15.13 -16.54
C LEU A 239 7.28 16.57 -17.02
N ALA A 240 6.26 17.25 -16.53
CA ALA A 240 5.89 18.59 -16.98
C ALA A 240 6.26 19.66 -15.93
N ALA A 241 6.31 20.92 -16.36
CA ALA A 241 6.52 22.05 -15.45
C ALA A 241 5.45 22.13 -14.34
N ALA A 242 4.22 21.71 -14.63
CA ALA A 242 3.15 21.65 -13.61
C ALA A 242 3.45 20.64 -12.50
N ASP A 243 4.22 19.58 -12.80
CA ASP A 243 4.65 18.58 -11.80
C ASP A 243 5.89 19.08 -11.02
N TYR A 244 6.82 19.74 -11.72
CA TYR A 244 8.15 20.12 -11.20
C TYR A 244 8.59 21.51 -11.67
N PRO A 245 8.00 22.60 -11.18
CA PRO A 245 8.27 23.95 -11.69
C PRO A 245 9.71 24.43 -11.48
N ALA A 246 10.44 23.86 -10.51
CA ALA A 246 11.85 24.18 -10.26
C ALA A 246 12.84 23.44 -11.16
N LEU A 247 12.41 22.33 -11.81
CA LEU A 247 13.27 21.42 -12.57
C LEU A 247 12.91 21.36 -14.06
N VAL A 248 11.68 21.70 -14.41
CA VAL A 248 11.20 21.69 -15.79
C VAL A 248 10.73 23.10 -16.14
N PRO A 249 11.31 23.74 -17.18
CA PRO A 249 10.88 25.07 -17.62
C PRO A 249 9.41 25.12 -18.03
N GLU A 250 8.79 26.28 -17.87
CA GLU A 250 7.41 26.50 -18.30
C GLU A 250 7.26 26.21 -19.80
N GLY A 251 6.19 25.53 -20.17
CA GLY A 251 5.92 25.10 -21.54
C GLY A 251 6.76 23.92 -22.03
N ALA A 252 7.72 23.45 -21.23
CA ALA A 252 8.54 22.27 -21.56
C ALA A 252 8.02 21.00 -20.88
N ALA A 253 8.48 19.85 -21.39
CA ALA A 253 8.30 18.55 -20.77
C ALA A 253 9.54 17.69 -21.02
N VAL A 254 9.83 16.79 -20.08
CA VAL A 254 10.89 15.79 -20.22
C VAL A 254 10.22 14.45 -20.49
N GLU A 255 10.49 13.86 -21.66
CA GLU A 255 9.97 12.56 -22.04
C GLU A 255 10.53 11.48 -21.10
N THR A 256 9.68 10.55 -20.68
CA THR A 256 10.07 9.42 -19.85
C THR A 256 9.15 8.23 -20.10
N ILE A 257 9.37 7.15 -19.35
CA ILE A 257 8.52 5.96 -19.33
C ILE A 257 7.86 5.82 -17.96
N ALA A 258 6.77 5.05 -17.92
CA ALA A 258 6.04 4.75 -16.70
C ALA A 258 5.71 3.25 -16.60
N VAL A 259 5.51 2.78 -15.38
CA VAL A 259 5.06 1.42 -15.05
C VAL A 259 3.81 1.49 -14.18
N GLY A 260 2.87 0.57 -14.34
CA GLY A 260 1.67 0.54 -13.51
C GLY A 260 1.96 0.13 -12.07
N ALA A 261 1.38 0.81 -11.10
CA ALA A 261 1.31 0.35 -9.72
C ALA A 261 0.10 -0.58 -9.53
N VAL A 262 0.27 -1.65 -8.75
CA VAL A 262 -0.72 -2.71 -8.53
C VAL A 262 -0.86 -2.99 -7.05
N MET A 263 -2.08 -3.16 -6.58
CA MET A 263 -2.38 -3.65 -5.24
C MET A 263 -2.40 -5.18 -5.29
N ALA A 264 -1.31 -5.80 -4.86
CA ALA A 264 -1.12 -7.25 -4.83
C ALA A 264 -1.60 -7.86 -3.50
N VAL A 265 -2.02 -9.11 -3.54
CA VAL A 265 -2.55 -9.85 -2.39
C VAL A 265 -2.17 -11.33 -2.51
N TYR A 266 -2.04 -12.02 -1.38
CA TYR A 266 -1.89 -13.48 -1.40
C TYR A 266 -3.18 -14.16 -1.91
N ALA A 267 -3.04 -15.24 -2.66
CA ALA A 267 -4.16 -16.02 -3.22
C ALA A 267 -4.83 -16.90 -2.13
N TRP A 268 -5.49 -16.24 -1.18
CA TRP A 268 -6.19 -16.94 -0.10
C TRP A 268 -7.31 -17.81 -0.63
N ALA A 269 -7.37 -19.07 -0.17
CA ALA A 269 -8.44 -19.97 -0.56
C ALA A 269 -9.81 -19.37 -0.17
N PRO A 270 -10.79 -19.39 -1.11
CA PRO A 270 -12.15 -18.90 -0.87
C PRO A 270 -12.79 -19.51 0.39
N GLY A 271 -13.51 -18.68 1.16
CA GLY A 271 -14.16 -19.10 2.38
C GLY A 271 -13.25 -19.18 3.63
N THR A 272 -11.95 -18.96 3.51
CA THR A 272 -11.05 -18.82 4.67
C THR A 272 -11.24 -17.48 5.37
N GLU A 273 -10.83 -17.38 6.62
CA GLU A 273 -10.89 -16.13 7.38
C GLU A 273 -10.10 -15.01 6.68
N ARG A 274 -8.91 -15.33 6.18
CA ARG A 274 -8.07 -14.35 5.47
C ARG A 274 -8.68 -13.91 4.16
N HIS A 275 -9.31 -14.82 3.39
CA HIS A 275 -10.05 -14.45 2.19
C HIS A 275 -11.20 -13.47 2.53
N ARG A 276 -12.01 -13.79 3.55
CA ARG A 276 -13.11 -12.90 3.98
C ARG A 276 -12.64 -11.53 4.47
N LYS A 277 -11.47 -11.48 5.12
CA LYS A 277 -10.86 -10.23 5.57
C LYS A 277 -10.49 -9.34 4.39
N VAL A 278 -9.81 -9.89 3.39
CA VAL A 278 -9.46 -9.16 2.16
C VAL A 278 -10.69 -8.80 1.36
N ALA A 279 -11.70 -9.69 1.27
CA ALA A 279 -12.96 -9.41 0.58
C ALA A 279 -13.68 -8.19 1.17
N ARG A 280 -13.73 -8.06 2.51
CA ARG A 280 -14.25 -6.85 3.18
C ARG A 280 -13.48 -5.58 2.83
N PHE A 281 -12.15 -5.69 2.76
CA PHE A 281 -11.33 -4.57 2.32
C PHE A 281 -11.68 -4.15 0.88
N VAL A 282 -11.85 -5.10 -0.03
CA VAL A 282 -12.22 -4.82 -1.44
C VAL A 282 -13.60 -4.19 -1.53
N GLU A 283 -14.57 -4.68 -0.76
CA GLU A 283 -15.91 -4.09 -0.68
C GLU A 283 -15.87 -2.65 -0.15
N ALA A 284 -15.13 -2.41 0.94
CA ALA A 284 -14.96 -1.07 1.50
C ALA A 284 -14.27 -0.12 0.52
N LEU A 285 -13.26 -0.60 -0.22
CA LEU A 285 -12.58 0.17 -1.27
C LEU A 285 -13.55 0.60 -2.37
N ASN A 286 -14.35 -0.33 -2.89
CA ASN A 286 -15.33 -0.05 -3.93
C ASN A 286 -16.41 0.95 -3.45
N THR A 287 -16.97 0.72 -2.26
CA THR A 287 -18.04 1.54 -1.68
C THR A 287 -17.57 2.97 -1.38
N ASN A 288 -16.34 3.13 -0.92
CA ASN A 288 -15.79 4.42 -0.50
C ASN A 288 -14.91 5.09 -1.56
N PHE A 289 -14.85 4.56 -2.79
CA PHE A 289 -13.88 5.02 -3.79
C PHE A 289 -13.93 6.53 -4.03
N GLY A 290 -15.11 7.12 -4.07
CA GLY A 290 -15.29 8.57 -4.23
C GLY A 290 -14.56 9.43 -3.19
N ARG A 291 -14.32 8.90 -1.97
CA ARG A 291 -13.61 9.62 -0.90
C ARG A 291 -12.11 9.74 -1.17
N PHE A 292 -11.54 8.93 -2.06
CA PHE A 292 -10.15 9.03 -2.47
C PHE A 292 -9.91 10.12 -3.52
N LEU A 293 -10.95 10.57 -4.21
CA LEU A 293 -10.85 11.51 -5.34
C LEU A 293 -10.77 12.98 -4.90
N VAL A 294 -10.91 13.25 -3.60
CA VAL A 294 -10.95 14.61 -3.03
C VAL A 294 -9.78 14.85 -2.09
N PRO A 295 -9.28 16.10 -2.00
CA PRO A 295 -8.25 16.46 -1.02
C PRO A 295 -8.66 16.06 0.42
N PRO A 296 -7.69 15.72 1.28
CA PRO A 296 -6.23 15.80 1.10
C PRO A 296 -5.60 14.54 0.49
N ARG A 297 -6.38 13.68 -0.18
CA ARG A 297 -5.90 12.42 -0.74
C ARG A 297 -4.95 12.65 -1.92
N HIS A 298 -4.06 11.68 -2.15
CA HIS A 298 -3.05 11.80 -3.20
C HIS A 298 -3.71 11.95 -4.59
N PRO A 299 -3.27 12.90 -5.45
CA PRO A 299 -3.90 13.15 -6.75
C PRO A 299 -3.89 11.94 -7.69
N LYS A 300 -2.94 11.01 -7.54
CA LYS A 300 -2.86 9.76 -8.32
C LYS A 300 -4.08 8.83 -8.14
N TRP A 301 -4.91 9.02 -7.13
CA TRP A 301 -6.19 8.31 -7.02
C TRP A 301 -7.13 8.57 -8.19
N ARG A 302 -7.01 9.72 -8.86
CA ARG A 302 -7.82 10.07 -10.04
C ARG A 302 -7.45 9.25 -11.29
N GLU A 303 -6.28 8.61 -11.31
CA GLU A 303 -5.84 7.71 -12.38
C GLU A 303 -6.29 6.26 -12.15
N VAL A 304 -6.78 5.94 -10.96
CA VAL A 304 -7.16 4.57 -10.58
C VAL A 304 -8.43 4.15 -11.30
N ASN A 305 -8.36 3.04 -12.03
CA ASN A 305 -9.51 2.36 -12.60
C ASN A 305 -9.65 0.97 -11.97
N LEU A 306 -10.59 0.83 -11.05
CA LEU A 306 -10.83 -0.43 -10.34
C LEU A 306 -11.23 -1.60 -11.26
N ALA A 307 -11.74 -1.32 -12.48
CA ALA A 307 -12.09 -2.32 -13.46
C ALA A 307 -10.91 -2.75 -14.36
N ALA A 308 -9.79 -1.99 -14.34
CA ALA A 308 -8.67 -2.25 -15.23
C ALA A 308 -8.07 -3.64 -15.01
N GLN A 309 -7.76 -4.32 -16.10
CA GLN A 309 -7.04 -5.60 -16.07
C GLN A 309 -5.53 -5.35 -16.06
N VAL A 310 -4.80 -6.25 -15.39
CA VAL A 310 -3.34 -6.24 -15.37
C VAL A 310 -2.86 -7.49 -16.12
N PRO A 311 -2.24 -7.35 -17.29
CA PRO A 311 -1.76 -8.48 -18.07
C PRO A 311 -0.79 -9.36 -17.25
N GLY A 312 -0.98 -10.67 -17.33
CA GLY A 312 -0.15 -11.64 -16.61
C GLY A 312 -0.47 -11.81 -15.13
N TRP A 313 -1.49 -11.11 -14.61
CA TRP A 313 -1.95 -11.24 -13.23
C TRP A 313 -3.35 -11.82 -13.15
N THR A 314 -3.61 -12.64 -12.13
CA THR A 314 -4.95 -13.12 -11.79
C THR A 314 -5.59 -12.15 -10.80
N ARG A 315 -6.84 -11.73 -11.05
CA ARG A 315 -7.58 -10.86 -10.14
C ARG A 315 -8.08 -11.65 -8.92
N PHE A 316 -8.00 -11.05 -7.74
CA PHE A 316 -8.60 -11.58 -6.53
C PHE A 316 -10.14 -11.52 -6.65
N ASP A 317 -10.79 -12.68 -6.46
CA ASP A 317 -12.25 -12.76 -6.47
C ASP A 317 -12.80 -12.62 -5.05
N ALA A 318 -13.23 -11.42 -4.70
CA ALA A 318 -13.82 -11.13 -3.39
C ALA A 318 -15.19 -11.83 -3.16
N ALA A 319 -15.88 -12.21 -4.23
CA ALA A 319 -17.19 -12.88 -4.17
C ALA A 319 -17.08 -14.40 -4.11
N ALA A 320 -15.88 -14.97 -4.30
CA ALA A 320 -15.70 -16.41 -4.27
C ALA A 320 -16.13 -17.03 -2.94
N GLY A 321 -17.09 -17.95 -3.02
CA GLY A 321 -17.53 -18.76 -1.88
C GLY A 321 -16.60 -19.95 -1.61
N PRO A 322 -16.74 -20.64 -0.49
CA PRO A 322 -15.99 -21.85 -0.22
C PRO A 322 -16.22 -22.88 -1.34
N PRO A 323 -15.19 -23.65 -1.72
CA PRO A 323 -15.35 -24.68 -2.75
C PRO A 323 -16.47 -25.63 -2.35
N GLN A 324 -17.44 -25.83 -3.25
CA GLN A 324 -18.49 -26.80 -3.03
C GLN A 324 -17.83 -28.17 -2.86
N ARG A 325 -17.99 -28.78 -1.69
CA ARG A 325 -17.62 -30.19 -1.50
C ARG A 325 -18.41 -30.99 -2.52
N GLN A 326 -17.73 -31.53 -3.54
CA GLN A 326 -18.33 -32.58 -4.38
C GLN A 326 -18.86 -33.66 -3.43
N ARG A 327 -20.18 -33.77 -3.32
CA ARG A 327 -20.82 -34.94 -2.73
C ARG A 327 -20.39 -36.11 -3.61
N ARG A 328 -19.41 -36.86 -3.15
CA ARG A 328 -19.21 -38.21 -3.73
C ARG A 328 -20.53 -38.92 -3.55
N SER A 329 -21.20 -39.16 -4.67
CA SER A 329 -22.38 -40.01 -4.73
C SER A 329 -22.02 -41.37 -4.15
N ARG A 330 -22.83 -41.80 -3.20
CA ARG A 330 -22.73 -43.11 -2.52
C ARG A 330 -23.27 -44.26 -3.41
N GLU A 331 -23.07 -44.22 -4.72
CA GLU A 331 -23.65 -45.18 -5.67
C GLU A 331 -22.69 -46.23 -6.20
N ASP A 332 -21.42 -46.21 -5.84
CA ASP A 332 -20.47 -47.26 -6.30
C ASP A 332 -20.06 -48.24 -5.17
N ARG A 333 -21.04 -48.67 -4.38
CA ARG A 333 -20.91 -49.91 -3.58
C ARG A 333 -22.13 -50.75 -3.76
N GLN A 334 -22.30 -51.31 -4.91
CA GLN A 334 -23.04 -52.58 -5.09
C GLN A 334 -22.03 -53.66 -5.46
N ASP A 335 -21.92 -54.61 -4.55
CA ASP A 335 -21.15 -55.83 -4.62
C ASP A 335 -21.50 -56.64 -5.89
N PRO A 336 -20.54 -57.33 -6.48
CA PRO A 336 -20.83 -58.49 -7.28
C PRO A 336 -20.92 -59.75 -6.39
N SER A 337 -22.07 -60.35 -6.37
CA SER A 337 -22.26 -61.75 -6.00
C SER A 337 -21.62 -62.70 -7.03
#